data_267532f13d268c0396e430765774599b
#
_entry.id   267532f13d268c0396e430765774599b
#
_cell.length_a   1.000
_cell.length_b   1.000
_cell.length_c   1.000
_cell.angle_alpha   90.00
_cell.angle_beta   90.00
_cell.angle_gamma   90.00
#
_symmetry.space_group_name_H-M   'P 1'
#
loop_
_entity.id
_entity.type
_entity.pdbx_description
1 polymer ?
#
loop_
_entity_poly.entity_id
_entity_poly.type
_entity_poly.pdbx_seq_one_letter_code
_entity_poly.pdbx_strand_id
1 'polypeptide(L)'
;MPLFRRRVYDRADSLARASKALGRGRRKQAIAEYRRVLEQEPGNPAILAKLATLLAETRRLPEAGEKWSAAGKQYENQGFPEKALAVYTQAALYLPRSLELWETISGLYLVRARRADAIAALLEGRTHFRRHKQRPLAIRLLRGVVRIEPWHLDATLDLARLLAKTGARDEADRLYQGLCERVRDAQLRRVRWAMFRRSPTPAAAWRWLRA
;
A
#
# COMPACT_ATOMS: atom_id res chain seq x y z
N MET A 1 -13.81 -6.14 55.97
CA MET A 1 -13.29 -5.53 54.74
C MET A 1 -13.18 -6.60 53.68
N PRO A 2 -13.89 -6.53 52.53
CA PRO A 2 -13.76 -7.52 51.50
C PRO A 2 -12.43 -7.31 50.81
N LEU A 3 -11.53 -8.28 50.91
CA LEU A 3 -10.30 -8.40 50.13
C LEU A 3 -10.68 -8.51 48.65
N PHE A 4 -10.52 -7.42 47.89
CA PHE A 4 -10.53 -7.48 46.45
C PHE A 4 -9.40 -8.43 46.01
N ARG A 5 -9.73 -9.71 45.78
CA ARG A 5 -8.84 -10.64 45.07
C ARG A 5 -8.57 -10.00 43.71
N ARG A 6 -7.37 -9.40 43.54
CA ARG A 6 -6.84 -9.04 42.22
C ARG A 6 -6.94 -10.31 41.40
N ARG A 7 -7.90 -10.36 40.44
CA ARG A 7 -7.97 -11.48 39.46
C ARG A 7 -6.59 -11.61 38.84
N VAL A 8 -5.96 -12.76 39.08
CA VAL A 8 -4.72 -13.12 38.39
C VAL A 8 -5.01 -13.04 36.91
N TYR A 9 -4.15 -12.39 36.14
CA TYR A 9 -4.30 -12.32 34.69
C TYR A 9 -4.29 -13.73 34.12
N ASP A 10 -5.34 -14.07 33.37
CA ASP A 10 -5.42 -15.31 32.60
C ASP A 10 -5.61 -14.92 31.14
N ARG A 11 -4.61 -15.27 30.31
CA ARG A 11 -4.61 -15.04 28.87
C ARG A 11 -5.78 -15.75 28.19
N ALA A 12 -6.00 -17.02 28.52
CA ALA A 12 -7.07 -17.83 27.89
C ALA A 12 -8.44 -17.24 28.22
N ASP A 13 -8.68 -16.84 29.45
CA ASP A 13 -9.94 -16.22 29.90
C ASP A 13 -10.14 -14.84 29.20
N SER A 14 -9.10 -14.02 29.05
CA SER A 14 -9.19 -12.74 28.33
C SER A 14 -9.52 -12.93 26.86
N LEU A 15 -8.89 -13.89 26.17
CA LEU A 15 -9.19 -14.22 24.78
C LEU A 15 -10.59 -14.81 24.61
N ALA A 16 -11.04 -15.66 25.55
CA ALA A 16 -12.40 -16.21 25.54
C ALA A 16 -13.45 -15.09 25.70
N ARG A 17 -13.21 -14.14 26.62
CA ARG A 17 -14.07 -12.95 26.79
C ARG A 17 -14.10 -12.07 25.55
N ALA A 18 -12.95 -11.85 24.89
CA ALA A 18 -12.87 -11.11 23.65
C ALA A 18 -13.70 -11.78 22.55
N SER A 19 -13.56 -13.10 22.37
CA SER A 19 -14.33 -13.89 21.40
C SER A 19 -15.83 -13.82 21.70
N LYS A 20 -16.24 -14.02 22.95
CA LYS A 20 -17.64 -13.90 23.39
C LYS A 20 -18.22 -12.50 23.16
N ALA A 21 -17.42 -11.47 23.39
CA ALA A 21 -17.82 -10.08 23.13
C ALA A 21 -18.02 -9.84 21.63
N LEU A 22 -17.15 -10.38 20.78
CA LEU A 22 -17.28 -10.29 19.31
C LEU A 22 -18.55 -11.01 18.81
N GLY A 23 -18.81 -12.22 19.28
CA GLY A 23 -20.03 -12.97 18.94
C GLY A 23 -21.33 -12.25 19.31
N ARG A 24 -21.26 -11.29 20.27
CA ARG A 24 -22.37 -10.42 20.69
C ARG A 24 -22.34 -9.02 20.06
N GLY A 25 -21.45 -8.77 19.10
CA GLY A 25 -21.28 -7.45 18.47
C GLY A 25 -20.69 -6.37 19.39
N ARG A 26 -20.20 -6.74 20.58
CA ARG A 26 -19.68 -5.80 21.60
C ARG A 26 -18.22 -5.45 21.36
N ARG A 27 -17.92 -4.78 20.21
CA ARG A 27 -16.55 -4.46 19.77
C ARG A 27 -15.72 -3.73 20.81
N LYS A 28 -16.32 -2.75 21.53
CA LYS A 28 -15.59 -2.00 22.59
C LYS A 28 -15.07 -2.91 23.70
N GLN A 29 -15.85 -3.92 24.10
CA GLN A 29 -15.43 -4.90 25.11
C GLN A 29 -14.29 -5.79 24.58
N ALA A 30 -14.39 -6.27 23.35
CA ALA A 30 -13.34 -7.06 22.73
C ALA A 30 -12.01 -6.27 22.62
N ILE A 31 -12.07 -4.97 22.26
CA ILE A 31 -10.89 -4.08 22.26
C ILE A 31 -10.26 -4.01 23.64
N ALA A 32 -11.05 -3.86 24.72
CA ALA A 32 -10.55 -3.80 26.08
C ALA A 32 -9.83 -5.10 26.48
N GLU A 33 -10.41 -6.27 26.12
CA GLU A 33 -9.79 -7.56 26.45
C GLU A 33 -8.48 -7.78 25.65
N TYR A 34 -8.43 -7.42 24.34
CA TYR A 34 -7.18 -7.51 23.59
C TYR A 34 -6.10 -6.55 24.10
N ARG A 35 -6.46 -5.34 24.55
CA ARG A 35 -5.51 -4.44 25.20
C ARG A 35 -4.95 -5.04 26.48
N ARG A 36 -5.79 -5.68 27.29
CA ARG A 36 -5.36 -6.36 28.52
C ARG A 36 -4.38 -7.49 28.25
N VAL A 37 -4.56 -8.23 27.13
CA VAL A 37 -3.57 -9.22 26.69
C VAL A 37 -2.26 -8.53 26.30
N LEU A 38 -2.31 -7.41 25.57
CA LEU A 38 -1.13 -6.68 25.13
C LEU A 38 -0.40 -5.95 26.25
N GLU A 39 -1.02 -5.70 27.41
CA GLU A 39 -0.33 -5.21 28.61
C GLU A 39 0.70 -6.23 29.13
N GLN A 40 0.45 -7.53 28.92
CA GLN A 40 1.36 -8.62 29.33
C GLN A 40 2.23 -9.12 28.18
N GLU A 41 1.74 -9.02 26.95
CA GLU A 41 2.40 -9.47 25.73
C GLU A 41 2.44 -8.32 24.69
N PRO A 42 3.18 -7.22 24.93
CA PRO A 42 3.10 -6.00 24.08
C PRO A 42 3.46 -6.24 22.62
N GLY A 43 4.32 -7.23 22.36
CA GLY A 43 4.81 -7.58 21.02
C GLY A 43 4.06 -8.71 20.34
N ASN A 44 2.92 -9.20 20.86
CA ASN A 44 2.20 -10.31 20.24
C ASN A 44 1.55 -9.87 18.90
N PRO A 45 2.11 -10.27 17.73
CA PRO A 45 1.65 -9.73 16.45
C PRO A 45 0.24 -10.19 16.08
N ALA A 46 -0.18 -11.40 16.50
CA ALA A 46 -1.52 -11.90 16.22
C ALA A 46 -2.59 -11.09 16.97
N ILE A 47 -2.30 -10.69 18.20
CA ILE A 47 -3.23 -9.88 19.00
C ILE A 47 -3.23 -8.43 18.52
N LEU A 48 -2.06 -7.88 18.17
CA LEU A 48 -1.95 -6.55 17.57
C LEU A 48 -2.77 -6.45 16.27
N ALA A 49 -2.68 -7.45 15.38
CA ALA A 49 -3.45 -7.47 14.13
C ALA A 49 -4.97 -7.55 14.38
N LYS A 50 -5.42 -8.39 15.32
CA LYS A 50 -6.84 -8.49 15.71
C LYS A 50 -7.36 -7.18 16.29
N LEU A 51 -6.60 -6.57 17.19
CA LEU A 51 -6.93 -5.27 17.77
C LEU A 51 -7.02 -4.18 16.69
N ALA A 52 -6.07 -4.15 15.76
CA ALA A 52 -6.04 -3.19 14.66
C ALA A 52 -7.32 -3.28 13.80
N THR A 53 -7.75 -4.48 13.45
CA THR A 53 -8.98 -4.70 12.66
C THR A 53 -10.20 -4.15 13.40
N LEU A 54 -10.34 -4.43 14.68
CA LEU A 54 -11.47 -3.92 15.48
C LEU A 54 -11.44 -2.40 15.64
N LEU A 55 -10.25 -1.81 15.77
CA LEU A 55 -10.08 -0.37 15.82
C LEU A 55 -10.52 0.27 14.49
N ALA A 56 -10.16 -0.34 13.35
CA ALA A 56 -10.57 0.14 12.03
C ALA A 56 -12.10 0.02 11.83
N GLU A 57 -12.71 -1.09 12.23
CA GLU A 57 -14.16 -1.27 12.18
C GLU A 57 -14.90 -0.26 13.06
N THR A 58 -14.26 0.21 14.12
CA THR A 58 -14.81 1.26 15.02
C THR A 58 -14.37 2.68 14.62
N ARG A 59 -13.87 2.86 13.38
CA ARG A 59 -13.43 4.15 12.80
C ARG A 59 -12.23 4.81 13.48
N ARG A 60 -11.44 4.05 14.23
CA ARG A 60 -10.19 4.52 14.87
C ARG A 60 -8.98 4.22 13.98
N LEU A 61 -9.02 4.73 12.74
CA LEU A 61 -8.04 4.40 11.70
C LEU A 61 -6.58 4.72 12.05
N PRO A 62 -6.25 5.88 12.66
CA PRO A 62 -4.85 6.17 13.02
C PRO A 62 -4.28 5.12 13.97
N GLU A 63 -4.98 4.80 15.04
CA GLU A 63 -4.55 3.78 16.01
C GLU A 63 -4.49 2.37 15.39
N ALA A 64 -5.44 2.04 14.52
CA ALA A 64 -5.41 0.79 13.78
C ALA A 64 -4.14 0.67 12.92
N GLY A 65 -3.77 1.75 12.22
CA GLY A 65 -2.55 1.80 11.41
C GLY A 65 -1.28 1.53 12.22
N GLU A 66 -1.17 2.14 13.41
CA GLU A 66 -0.05 1.89 14.34
C GLU A 66 0.03 0.42 14.77
N LYS A 67 -1.13 -0.18 15.12
CA LYS A 67 -1.16 -1.59 15.55
C LYS A 67 -0.85 -2.56 14.42
N TRP A 68 -1.35 -2.31 13.18
CA TRP A 68 -0.96 -3.11 12.02
C TRP A 68 0.53 -2.97 11.69
N SER A 69 1.08 -1.75 11.73
CA SER A 69 2.52 -1.53 11.51
C SER A 69 3.36 -2.28 12.55
N ALA A 70 2.97 -2.23 13.83
CA ALA A 70 3.65 -2.98 14.89
C ALA A 70 3.54 -4.49 14.67
N ALA A 71 2.35 -5.01 14.31
CA ALA A 71 2.15 -6.42 14.05
C ALA A 71 2.99 -6.93 12.87
N GLY A 72 3.00 -6.18 11.76
CA GLY A 72 3.79 -6.52 10.58
C GLY A 72 5.28 -6.59 10.88
N LYS A 73 5.82 -5.55 11.52
CA LYS A 73 7.23 -5.52 11.95
C LYS A 73 7.61 -6.68 12.89
N GLN A 74 6.72 -7.04 13.81
CA GLN A 74 6.97 -8.18 14.69
C GLN A 74 6.99 -9.51 13.92
N TYR A 75 6.11 -9.70 12.93
CA TYR A 75 6.18 -10.87 12.07
C TYR A 75 7.44 -10.91 11.21
N GLU A 76 7.89 -9.76 10.67
CA GLU A 76 9.17 -9.68 9.95
C GLU A 76 10.35 -10.06 10.85
N ASN A 77 10.43 -9.50 12.07
CA ASN A 77 11.47 -9.79 13.05
C ASN A 77 11.50 -11.27 13.49
N GLN A 78 10.33 -11.93 13.49
CA GLN A 78 10.19 -13.35 13.80
C GLN A 78 10.47 -14.28 12.62
N GLY A 79 10.79 -13.73 11.43
CA GLY A 79 11.03 -14.52 10.23
C GLY A 79 9.75 -15.05 9.56
N PHE A 80 8.60 -14.42 9.81
CA PHE A 80 7.31 -14.77 9.18
C PHE A 80 6.83 -13.73 8.16
N PRO A 81 7.57 -13.50 7.06
CA PRO A 81 7.24 -12.46 6.09
C PRO A 81 5.87 -12.65 5.40
N GLU A 82 5.36 -13.89 5.29
CA GLU A 82 4.00 -14.16 4.76
C GLU A 82 2.93 -13.60 5.68
N LYS A 83 3.10 -13.76 7.00
CA LYS A 83 2.17 -13.21 7.98
C LYS A 83 2.27 -11.69 8.01
N ALA A 84 3.48 -11.13 7.89
CA ALA A 84 3.68 -9.69 7.77
C ALA A 84 2.96 -9.13 6.54
N LEU A 85 3.15 -9.77 5.37
CA LEU A 85 2.47 -9.39 4.13
C LEU A 85 0.96 -9.42 4.26
N ALA A 86 0.39 -10.47 4.86
CA ALA A 86 -1.05 -10.57 5.09
C ALA A 86 -1.57 -9.42 5.97
N VAL A 87 -0.83 -9.06 7.04
CA VAL A 87 -1.18 -7.95 7.93
C VAL A 87 -1.14 -6.60 7.19
N TYR A 88 -0.08 -6.32 6.42
CA TYR A 88 0.02 -5.06 5.68
C TYR A 88 -1.01 -4.98 4.54
N THR A 89 -1.30 -6.08 3.86
CA THR A 89 -2.36 -6.13 2.84
C THR A 89 -3.73 -5.85 3.47
N GLN A 90 -4.01 -6.43 4.63
CA GLN A 90 -5.23 -6.13 5.37
C GLN A 90 -5.30 -4.66 5.79
N ALA A 91 -4.19 -4.08 6.27
CA ALA A 91 -4.12 -2.66 6.59
C ALA A 91 -4.40 -1.77 5.37
N ALA A 92 -3.91 -2.13 4.19
CA ALA A 92 -4.11 -1.37 2.95
C ALA A 92 -5.59 -1.31 2.52
N LEU A 93 -6.41 -2.32 2.84
CA LEU A 93 -7.86 -2.29 2.60
C LEU A 93 -8.55 -1.16 3.38
N TYR A 94 -8.09 -0.87 4.60
CA TYR A 94 -8.67 0.17 5.46
C TYR A 94 -7.96 1.52 5.30
N LEU A 95 -6.68 1.52 4.93
CA LEU A 95 -5.82 2.68 4.77
C LEU A 95 -5.24 2.77 3.36
N PRO A 96 -6.08 2.77 2.29
CA PRO A 96 -5.60 2.67 0.91
C PRO A 96 -4.77 3.87 0.45
N ARG A 97 -4.80 4.98 1.21
CA ARG A 97 -4.01 6.18 0.94
C ARG A 97 -2.72 6.28 1.77
N SER A 98 -2.30 5.20 2.43
CA SER A 98 -0.97 5.14 3.04
C SER A 98 0.05 4.70 1.99
N LEU A 99 0.92 5.63 1.61
CA LEU A 99 2.02 5.38 0.67
C LEU A 99 2.96 4.31 1.21
N GLU A 100 3.31 4.44 2.50
CA GLU A 100 4.24 3.55 3.18
C GLU A 100 3.78 2.08 3.15
N LEU A 101 2.47 1.83 3.28
CA LEU A 101 1.96 0.45 3.21
C LEU A 101 2.23 -0.18 1.85
N TRP A 102 1.96 0.54 0.76
CA TRP A 102 2.17 0.02 -0.59
C TRP A 102 3.65 -0.21 -0.89
N GLU A 103 4.53 0.69 -0.42
CA GLU A 103 5.98 0.53 -0.54
C GLU A 103 6.47 -0.68 0.28
N THR A 104 5.96 -0.86 1.51
CA THR A 104 6.31 -2.00 2.38
C THR A 104 5.84 -3.32 1.75
N ILE A 105 4.59 -3.40 1.28
CA ILE A 105 4.06 -4.58 0.59
C ILE A 105 4.92 -4.94 -0.62
N SER A 106 5.24 -3.94 -1.47
CA SER A 106 6.11 -4.14 -2.63
C SER A 106 7.51 -4.63 -2.23
N GLY A 107 8.10 -4.03 -1.19
CA GLY A 107 9.40 -4.44 -0.65
C GLY A 107 9.41 -5.89 -0.19
N LEU A 108 8.38 -6.33 0.54
CA LEU A 108 8.24 -7.71 0.98
C LEU A 108 8.11 -8.70 -0.19
N TYR A 109 7.43 -8.33 -1.27
CA TYR A 109 7.39 -9.14 -2.49
C TYR A 109 8.76 -9.21 -3.17
N LEU A 110 9.53 -8.10 -3.21
CA LEU A 110 10.87 -8.07 -3.83
C LEU A 110 11.88 -8.95 -3.10
N VAL A 111 11.89 -8.93 -1.76
CA VAL A 111 12.75 -9.82 -0.95
C VAL A 111 12.52 -11.29 -1.29
N ARG A 112 11.36 -11.64 -1.83
CA ARG A 112 10.97 -12.99 -2.25
C ARG A 112 11.08 -13.22 -3.75
N ALA A 113 11.75 -12.35 -4.46
CA ALA A 113 11.88 -12.38 -5.91
C ALA A 113 10.52 -12.37 -6.67
N ARG A 114 9.42 -11.98 -6.01
CA ARG A 114 8.07 -11.87 -6.60
C ARG A 114 7.88 -10.50 -7.26
N ARG A 115 8.63 -10.24 -8.33
CA ARG A 115 8.68 -8.92 -8.99
C ARG A 115 7.33 -8.48 -9.54
N ALA A 116 6.57 -9.39 -10.15
CA ALA A 116 5.25 -9.08 -10.72
C ALA A 116 4.27 -8.62 -9.63
N ASP A 117 4.25 -9.28 -8.47
CA ASP A 117 3.39 -8.90 -7.35
C ASP A 117 3.82 -7.58 -6.71
N ALA A 118 5.15 -7.31 -6.66
CA ALA A 118 5.66 -6.03 -6.19
C ALA A 118 5.20 -4.86 -7.08
N ILE A 119 5.24 -5.04 -8.40
CA ILE A 119 4.73 -4.08 -9.38
C ILE A 119 3.21 -3.92 -9.21
N ALA A 120 2.47 -5.01 -9.12
CA ALA A 120 1.02 -4.99 -8.94
C ALA A 120 0.60 -4.20 -7.69
N ALA A 121 1.30 -4.41 -6.56
CA ALA A 121 1.04 -3.68 -5.32
C ALA A 121 1.26 -2.16 -5.48
N LEU A 122 2.35 -1.73 -6.15
CA LEU A 122 2.60 -0.31 -6.39
C LEU A 122 1.57 0.30 -7.33
N LEU A 123 1.15 -0.42 -8.37
CA LEU A 123 0.11 0.02 -9.31
C LEU A 123 -1.26 0.11 -8.64
N GLU A 124 -1.61 -0.86 -7.80
CA GLU A 124 -2.83 -0.81 -6.97
C GLU A 124 -2.81 0.43 -6.07
N GLY A 125 -1.73 0.61 -5.29
CA GLY A 125 -1.54 1.79 -4.44
C GLY A 125 -1.70 3.09 -5.21
N ARG A 126 -1.12 3.18 -6.41
CA ARG A 126 -1.20 4.35 -7.27
C ARG A 126 -2.65 4.72 -7.60
N THR A 127 -3.57 3.78 -7.71
CA THR A 127 -4.98 4.05 -8.06
C THR A 127 -5.70 4.92 -7.03
N HIS A 128 -5.23 4.94 -5.78
CA HIS A 128 -5.81 5.69 -4.66
C HIS A 128 -5.36 7.15 -4.59
N PHE A 129 -4.33 7.55 -5.36
CA PHE A 129 -3.77 8.91 -5.37
C PHE A 129 -4.16 9.67 -6.64
N ARG A 130 -5.47 10.01 -6.79
CA ARG A 130 -6.02 10.65 -7.99
C ARG A 130 -6.07 12.18 -7.92
N ARG A 131 -6.08 12.77 -6.72
CA ARG A 131 -6.24 14.21 -6.52
C ARG A 131 -4.97 14.97 -6.91
N HIS A 132 -5.12 16.23 -7.36
CA HIS A 132 -4.01 17.08 -7.76
C HIS A 132 -2.90 17.14 -6.69
N LYS A 133 -3.26 17.40 -5.45
CA LYS A 133 -2.33 17.48 -4.31
C LYS A 133 -1.61 16.15 -4.00
N GLN A 134 -2.11 15.04 -4.51
CA GLN A 134 -1.56 13.70 -4.28
C GLN A 134 -0.64 13.21 -5.42
N ARG A 135 -0.47 14.01 -6.49
CA ARG A 135 0.40 13.64 -7.63
C ARG A 135 1.81 13.25 -7.22
N PRO A 136 2.49 13.94 -6.29
CA PRO A 136 3.81 13.53 -5.84
C PRO A 136 3.86 12.10 -5.29
N LEU A 137 2.82 11.69 -4.56
CA LEU A 137 2.71 10.33 -4.01
C LEU A 137 2.50 9.29 -5.12
N ALA A 138 1.64 9.60 -6.09
CA ALA A 138 1.45 8.77 -7.28
C ALA A 138 2.74 8.63 -8.11
N ILE A 139 3.48 9.72 -8.30
CA ILE A 139 4.79 9.72 -8.97
C ILE A 139 5.77 8.81 -8.22
N ARG A 140 5.82 8.88 -6.90
CA ARG A 140 6.72 8.06 -6.08
C ARG A 140 6.45 6.56 -6.27
N LEU A 141 5.18 6.13 -6.27
CA LEU A 141 4.81 4.73 -6.53
C LEU A 141 5.19 4.30 -7.96
N LEU A 142 4.90 5.14 -8.96
CA LEU A 142 5.26 4.84 -10.35
C LEU A 142 6.78 4.77 -10.57
N ARG A 143 7.56 5.63 -9.91
CA ARG A 143 9.02 5.50 -9.90
C ARG A 143 9.47 4.18 -9.26
N GLY A 144 8.75 3.69 -8.24
CA GLY A 144 8.95 2.35 -7.69
C GLY A 144 8.77 1.27 -8.74
N VAL A 145 7.70 1.32 -9.53
CA VAL A 145 7.46 0.38 -10.64
C VAL A 145 8.59 0.44 -11.68
N VAL A 146 8.95 1.64 -12.15
CA VAL A 146 10.01 1.85 -13.16
C VAL A 146 11.39 1.40 -12.64
N ARG A 147 11.63 1.44 -11.33
CA ARG A 147 12.86 0.89 -10.72
C ARG A 147 12.92 -0.63 -10.81
N ILE A 148 11.78 -1.31 -10.64
CA ILE A 148 11.67 -2.77 -10.70
C ILE A 148 11.71 -3.23 -12.17
N GLU A 149 10.97 -2.55 -13.04
CA GLU A 149 10.86 -2.81 -14.47
C GLU A 149 11.00 -1.50 -15.25
N PRO A 150 12.22 -1.16 -15.72
CA PRO A 150 12.55 0.16 -16.24
C PRO A 150 11.68 0.64 -17.41
N TRP A 151 11.09 -0.25 -18.17
CA TRP A 151 10.27 0.10 -19.35
C TRP A 151 8.86 -0.49 -19.30
N HIS A 152 8.34 -0.67 -18.11
CA HIS A 152 6.92 -1.02 -17.93
C HIS A 152 6.03 0.05 -18.59
N LEU A 153 5.47 -0.27 -19.73
CA LEU A 153 4.85 0.71 -20.64
C LEU A 153 3.81 1.60 -19.94
N ASP A 154 2.82 0.98 -19.31
CA ASP A 154 1.70 1.74 -18.72
C ASP A 154 2.14 2.61 -17.53
N ALA A 155 3.05 2.10 -16.69
CA ALA A 155 3.59 2.86 -15.56
C ALA A 155 4.45 4.04 -16.04
N THR A 156 5.31 3.82 -17.06
CA THR A 156 6.17 4.87 -17.61
C THR A 156 5.35 5.96 -18.33
N LEU A 157 4.31 5.59 -19.04
CA LEU A 157 3.36 6.53 -19.66
C LEU A 157 2.62 7.38 -18.59
N ASP A 158 2.13 6.73 -17.54
CA ASP A 158 1.44 7.44 -16.46
C ASP A 158 2.40 8.34 -15.66
N LEU A 159 3.63 7.88 -15.41
CA LEU A 159 4.70 8.68 -14.79
C LEU A 159 5.02 9.92 -15.62
N ALA A 160 5.30 9.76 -16.92
CA ALA A 160 5.61 10.86 -17.82
C ALA A 160 4.46 11.88 -17.87
N ARG A 161 3.22 11.40 -17.92
CA ARG A 161 2.02 12.26 -17.87
C ARG A 161 1.93 13.06 -16.58
N LEU A 162 2.19 12.44 -15.41
CA LEU A 162 2.11 13.12 -14.12
C LEU A 162 3.27 14.11 -13.95
N LEU A 163 4.48 13.76 -14.35
CA LEU A 163 5.64 14.64 -14.34
C LEU A 163 5.40 15.91 -15.18
N ALA A 164 4.88 15.75 -16.39
CA ALA A 164 4.52 16.91 -17.23
C ALA A 164 3.50 17.84 -16.55
N LYS A 165 2.53 17.27 -15.81
CA LYS A 165 1.51 18.04 -15.06
C LYS A 165 2.04 18.69 -13.78
N THR A 166 3.20 18.28 -13.29
CA THR A 166 3.86 18.85 -12.11
C THR A 166 5.03 19.77 -12.45
N GLY A 167 5.25 20.05 -13.74
CA GLY A 167 6.29 20.96 -14.22
C GLY A 167 7.60 20.29 -14.60
N ALA A 168 7.81 19.01 -14.29
CA ALA A 168 9.02 18.24 -14.65
C ALA A 168 8.98 17.76 -16.12
N ARG A 169 8.91 18.73 -17.05
CA ARG A 169 8.71 18.46 -18.49
C ARG A 169 9.86 17.70 -19.12
N ASP A 170 11.09 18.07 -18.80
CA ASP A 170 12.30 17.45 -19.37
C ASP A 170 12.43 15.97 -18.98
N GLU A 171 12.06 15.63 -17.72
CA GLU A 171 12.03 14.23 -17.29
C GLU A 171 10.94 13.45 -18.03
N ALA A 172 9.76 14.04 -18.19
CA ALA A 172 8.67 13.43 -18.96
C ALA A 172 9.07 13.18 -20.42
N ASP A 173 9.75 14.13 -21.06
CA ASP A 173 10.19 14.02 -22.47
C ASP A 173 11.22 12.91 -22.63
N ARG A 174 12.19 12.80 -21.71
CA ARG A 174 13.15 11.69 -21.71
C ARG A 174 12.47 10.33 -21.59
N LEU A 175 11.46 10.19 -20.74
CA LEU A 175 10.69 8.94 -20.62
C LEU A 175 9.93 8.60 -21.89
N TYR A 176 9.28 9.56 -22.54
CA TYR A 176 8.59 9.34 -23.80
C TYR A 176 9.56 8.95 -24.92
N GLN A 177 10.71 9.62 -25.05
CA GLN A 177 11.74 9.30 -26.02
C GLN A 177 12.27 7.86 -25.82
N GLY A 178 12.64 7.52 -24.58
CA GLY A 178 13.11 6.18 -24.26
C GLY A 178 12.08 5.08 -24.53
N LEU A 179 10.79 5.36 -24.36
CA LEU A 179 9.73 4.43 -24.79
C LEU A 179 9.67 4.30 -26.31
N CYS A 180 9.71 5.42 -27.05
CA CYS A 180 9.66 5.41 -28.54
C CYS A 180 10.78 4.57 -29.16
N GLU A 181 11.95 4.51 -28.53
CA GLU A 181 13.08 3.70 -29.00
C GLU A 181 12.88 2.20 -28.81
N ARG A 182 12.04 1.80 -27.85
CA ARG A 182 11.91 0.41 -27.37
C ARG A 182 10.64 -0.29 -27.82
N VAL A 183 9.57 0.48 -28.05
CA VAL A 183 8.28 -0.09 -28.45
C VAL A 183 8.06 0.03 -29.95
N ARG A 184 7.18 -0.83 -30.50
CA ARG A 184 6.84 -0.89 -31.93
C ARG A 184 5.32 -0.90 -32.10
N ASP A 185 4.86 -0.71 -33.30
CA ASP A 185 3.48 -0.88 -33.73
C ASP A 185 2.43 -0.19 -32.84
N ALA A 186 1.47 -0.94 -32.37
CA ALA A 186 0.38 -0.43 -31.55
C ALA A 186 0.87 0.25 -30.26
N GLN A 187 1.95 -0.25 -29.64
CA GLN A 187 2.53 0.39 -28.44
C GLN A 187 3.17 1.73 -28.79
N LEU A 188 3.89 1.83 -29.89
CA LEU A 188 4.48 3.08 -30.38
C LEU A 188 3.40 4.13 -30.69
N ARG A 189 2.29 3.71 -31.29
CA ARG A 189 1.12 4.58 -31.50
C ARG A 189 0.56 5.13 -30.18
N ARG A 190 0.46 4.29 -29.14
CA ARG A 190 0.04 4.74 -27.79
C ARG A 190 0.97 5.79 -27.20
N VAL A 191 2.29 5.60 -27.30
CA VAL A 191 3.28 6.55 -26.78
C VAL A 191 3.18 7.88 -27.55
N ARG A 192 3.19 7.85 -28.89
CA ARG A 192 3.09 9.05 -29.73
C ARG A 192 1.77 9.80 -29.54
N TRP A 193 0.67 9.08 -29.31
CA TRP A 193 -0.61 9.68 -28.95
C TRP A 193 -0.54 10.41 -27.60
N ALA A 194 0.09 9.82 -26.60
CA ALA A 194 0.28 10.47 -25.29
C ALA A 194 1.11 11.75 -25.39
N MET A 195 2.17 11.75 -26.23
CA MET A 195 2.98 12.93 -26.54
C MET A 195 2.16 14.02 -27.26
N PHE A 196 1.40 13.64 -28.29
CA PHE A 196 0.54 14.56 -29.04
C PHE A 196 -0.49 15.24 -28.13
N ARG A 197 -1.18 14.48 -27.28
CA ARG A 197 -2.17 15.07 -26.34
C ARG A 197 -1.57 16.07 -25.36
N ARG A 198 -0.29 15.99 -25.10
CA ARG A 198 0.42 16.95 -24.24
C ARG A 198 0.76 18.26 -24.98
N SER A 199 1.22 18.15 -26.20
CA SER A 199 1.64 19.28 -27.03
C SER A 199 1.14 19.06 -28.45
N PRO A 200 -0.10 19.45 -28.75
CA PRO A 200 -0.68 19.24 -30.07
C PRO A 200 -0.02 20.20 -31.10
N THR A 201 0.91 19.65 -31.87
CA THR A 201 1.53 20.34 -33.01
C THR A 201 1.33 19.55 -34.27
N PRO A 202 1.30 20.20 -35.47
CA PRO A 202 1.20 19.48 -36.72
C PRO A 202 2.28 18.41 -36.91
N ALA A 203 3.50 18.66 -36.49
CA ALA A 203 4.60 17.70 -36.50
C ALA A 203 4.37 16.50 -35.56
N ALA A 204 3.76 16.71 -34.39
CA ALA A 204 3.41 15.64 -33.50
C ALA A 204 2.24 14.80 -34.03
N ALA A 205 1.23 15.42 -34.63
CA ALA A 205 0.15 14.73 -35.32
C ALA A 205 0.65 13.83 -36.48
N TRP A 206 1.55 14.37 -37.28
CA TRP A 206 2.16 13.64 -38.39
C TRP A 206 3.00 12.43 -37.91
N ARG A 207 3.78 12.60 -36.85
CA ARG A 207 4.54 11.48 -36.23
C ARG A 207 3.64 10.40 -35.65
N TRP A 208 2.48 10.78 -35.13
CA TRP A 208 1.50 9.81 -34.60
C TRP A 208 0.84 9.00 -35.74
N LEU A 209 0.47 9.64 -36.85
CA LEU A 209 -0.17 8.98 -38.00
C LEU A 209 0.75 7.97 -38.71
N ARG A 210 2.07 8.16 -38.63
CA ARG A 210 3.08 7.27 -39.24
C ARG A 210 3.63 6.18 -38.31
N ALA A 211 3.04 5.96 -37.15
CA ALA A 211 3.38 4.91 -36.21
C ALA A 211 2.50 3.68 -36.35
#